data_a2a8bba34ba316a5183aef4094b1fc9c
#
_entry.id   a2a8bba34ba316a5183aef4094b1fc9c
#
_cell.length_a   1.000
_cell.length_b   1.000
_cell.length_c   1.000
_cell.angle_alpha   90.00
_cell.angle_beta   90.00
_cell.angle_gamma   90.00
#
_symmetry.space_group_name_H-M   'P 1'
#
loop_
_entity.id
_entity.type
_entity.pdbx_description
1 polymer ?
#
loop_
_entity_poly.entity_id
_entity_poly.type
_entity_poly.pdbx_seq_one_letter_code
_entity_poly.pdbx_strand_id
1 'polypeptide(L)'
;KNAGKDGKGTCPTSLYKIKYGSTTGYVCGKYIGSSDSNINLDTTDLKEYRTNLKKSGFPESYLDDLVKLHALYPKWKFIPFNTNLDFNYIVNLEHKSSGRSLIEDYYGNLDGLKSTASWSYNYFTNVFSTNFTGGGSRWYAASTSTIAYYIDPRNFFNERNIFMFEDLSYNPSFHTREGIENMLKGTFMSGKTASSDGKTYVDAFIEAANTYHISPYVLISRVIQEVGASGSTIVSGTVAGYEGYYNFYNIGATAAGGDKNQTIINGLIYAKNQGWNSPYKAVVGGASFLSNNYVNVGQKTEYLQKWDLIGPSYADHQYMQNIQAPYSQSYKTYNGYNSTKLLNSSFAFYIPIFNNMPDKVAFPNTGNPNNYLSSLTVNKTRLFSSPTNDTNFSIEVESDVSSVTVDATKVYNGATISGLGTVALNSEKTNINLTVTAANGDTRKYTINVTRKKAPEPTPDPKPTPDPGDNTKVTTKEVLDKAGIKYKDNYLYGFTLGKDINDTISKLKSTNLEITITSSKKSGLIASGDKIKIKTNSEEKEYIVIIYGDVNGDGKILATDYVKIKNHIMDVKKLTSYELEAADVNRDGKILATDYVCLLYTSDAADEH
;
A
#
# COMPACT_ATOMS: atom_id res chain seq x y z
N LYS A 1 -37.00 -15.83 -16.89
CA LYS A 1 -37.27 -14.44 -16.48
C LYS A 1 -36.17 -13.57 -17.04
N ASN A 2 -36.53 -12.44 -17.66
CA ASN A 2 -35.64 -11.56 -18.38
C ASN A 2 -34.40 -11.18 -17.56
N ALA A 3 -33.22 -11.25 -18.18
CA ALA A 3 -31.98 -10.81 -17.59
C ALA A 3 -32.08 -9.34 -17.20
N GLY A 4 -31.96 -9.06 -15.91
CA GLY A 4 -31.89 -7.68 -15.40
C GLY A 4 -30.57 -7.01 -15.77
N LYS A 5 -30.56 -5.71 -15.79
CA LYS A 5 -29.30 -4.94 -15.93
C LYS A 5 -28.50 -5.05 -14.63
N ASP A 6 -27.23 -5.40 -14.73
CA ASP A 6 -26.28 -5.51 -13.61
C ASP A 6 -25.53 -4.19 -13.30
N GLY A 7 -26.05 -3.07 -13.79
CA GLY A 7 -25.44 -1.74 -13.66
C GLY A 7 -24.27 -1.45 -14.61
N LYS A 8 -23.73 -2.47 -15.29
CA LYS A 8 -22.61 -2.34 -16.24
C LYS A 8 -22.83 -3.08 -17.55
N GLY A 9 -24.06 -3.53 -17.81
CA GLY A 9 -24.43 -4.29 -19.00
C GLY A 9 -25.54 -5.29 -18.74
N THR A 10 -25.90 -6.05 -19.76
CA THR A 10 -26.92 -7.10 -19.66
C THR A 10 -26.22 -8.40 -19.25
N CYS A 11 -26.74 -9.07 -18.22
CA CYS A 11 -26.26 -10.41 -17.87
C CYS A 11 -26.57 -11.39 -19.03
N PRO A 12 -25.54 -12.02 -19.64
CA PRO A 12 -25.74 -12.92 -20.77
C PRO A 12 -26.35 -14.27 -20.38
N THR A 13 -26.49 -14.54 -19.08
CA THR A 13 -27.05 -15.76 -18.52
C THR A 13 -28.18 -15.40 -17.53
N SER A 14 -28.73 -16.40 -16.84
CA SER A 14 -29.74 -16.17 -15.80
C SER A 14 -29.14 -15.43 -14.59
N LEU A 15 -29.96 -14.59 -13.95
CA LEU A 15 -29.65 -14.03 -12.64
C LEU A 15 -30.05 -15.03 -11.55
N TYR A 16 -29.09 -15.33 -10.67
CA TYR A 16 -29.30 -16.20 -9.52
C TYR A 16 -29.45 -15.37 -8.25
N LYS A 17 -30.54 -15.64 -7.49
CA LYS A 17 -30.75 -15.04 -6.20
C LYS A 17 -29.81 -15.71 -5.19
N ILE A 18 -28.92 -14.93 -4.57
CA ILE A 18 -27.99 -15.41 -3.54
C ILE A 18 -28.31 -14.75 -2.20
N LYS A 19 -28.04 -15.46 -1.13
CA LYS A 19 -28.14 -14.95 0.25
C LYS A 19 -26.77 -15.10 0.92
N TYR A 20 -26.27 -13.99 1.45
CA TYR A 20 -25.06 -13.98 2.25
C TYR A 20 -25.36 -13.31 3.60
N GLY A 21 -25.33 -14.08 4.68
CA GLY A 21 -25.81 -13.63 5.98
C GLY A 21 -27.28 -13.19 5.93
N SER A 22 -27.58 -11.97 6.32
CA SER A 22 -28.91 -11.35 6.25
C SER A 22 -29.21 -10.68 4.90
N THR A 23 -28.21 -10.49 4.04
CA THR A 23 -28.34 -9.76 2.77
C THR A 23 -28.73 -10.71 1.65
N THR A 24 -29.72 -10.31 0.86
CA THR A 24 -30.13 -11.02 -0.37
C THR A 24 -29.80 -10.15 -1.58
N GLY A 25 -29.11 -10.74 -2.56
CA GLY A 25 -28.74 -10.08 -3.82
C GLY A 25 -28.97 -10.98 -5.02
N TYR A 26 -28.66 -10.46 -6.21
CA TYR A 26 -28.68 -11.22 -7.46
C TYR A 26 -27.31 -11.15 -8.11
N VAL A 27 -26.83 -12.30 -8.58
CA VAL A 27 -25.57 -12.41 -9.32
C VAL A 27 -25.81 -13.03 -10.68
N CYS A 28 -25.11 -12.52 -11.69
CA CYS A 28 -25.20 -13.07 -13.04
C CYS A 28 -24.54 -14.45 -13.09
N GLY A 29 -25.22 -15.42 -13.70
CA GLY A 29 -24.73 -16.79 -13.80
C GLY A 29 -23.36 -16.96 -14.45
N LYS A 30 -22.92 -15.99 -15.26
CA LYS A 30 -21.55 -16.00 -15.79
C LYS A 30 -20.48 -15.88 -14.71
N TYR A 31 -20.85 -15.41 -13.52
CA TYR A 31 -19.95 -15.26 -12.35
C TYR A 31 -20.16 -16.33 -11.28
N ILE A 32 -21.11 -17.25 -11.52
CA ILE A 32 -21.35 -18.39 -10.64
C ILE A 32 -20.72 -19.60 -11.31
N GLY A 33 -19.75 -20.23 -10.66
CA GLY A 33 -19.28 -21.56 -11.04
C GLY A 33 -20.39 -22.60 -10.82
N SER A 34 -20.34 -23.73 -11.54
CA SER A 34 -21.15 -24.90 -11.19
C SER A 34 -20.85 -25.24 -9.72
N SER A 35 -21.89 -25.37 -8.90
CA SER A 35 -21.69 -25.79 -7.51
C SER A 35 -21.26 -27.26 -7.49
N ASP A 36 -20.01 -27.52 -7.15
CA ASP A 36 -19.46 -28.86 -6.89
C ASP A 36 -20.06 -29.49 -5.61
N SER A 37 -21.15 -28.92 -5.11
CA SER A 37 -21.75 -29.26 -3.81
C SER A 37 -22.33 -30.67 -3.71
N ASN A 38 -22.38 -31.42 -4.82
CA ASN A 38 -22.97 -32.76 -4.86
C ASN A 38 -21.98 -33.88 -5.25
N ILE A 39 -20.68 -33.60 -5.33
CA ILE A 39 -19.70 -34.66 -5.58
C ILE A 39 -19.52 -35.47 -4.29
N ASN A 40 -19.88 -36.75 -4.35
CA ASN A 40 -19.61 -37.66 -3.23
C ASN A 40 -18.14 -38.07 -3.24
N LEU A 41 -17.34 -37.44 -2.38
CA LEU A 41 -15.90 -37.73 -2.24
C LEU A 41 -15.63 -39.06 -1.51
N ASP A 42 -16.65 -39.71 -0.99
CA ASP A 42 -16.53 -40.96 -0.20
C ASP A 42 -16.49 -42.25 -1.03
N THR A 43 -16.48 -42.15 -2.36
CA THR A 43 -16.30 -43.32 -3.21
C THR A 43 -14.90 -43.93 -3.05
N THR A 44 -14.80 -45.25 -3.25
CA THR A 44 -13.51 -45.98 -3.07
C THR A 44 -12.42 -45.40 -3.98
N ASP A 45 -12.73 -45.13 -5.23
CA ASP A 45 -11.79 -44.59 -6.21
C ASP A 45 -11.27 -43.20 -5.84
N LEU A 46 -12.13 -42.31 -5.35
CA LEU A 46 -11.72 -40.97 -4.94
C LEU A 46 -10.94 -40.98 -3.62
N LYS A 47 -11.23 -41.88 -2.70
CA LYS A 47 -10.42 -42.12 -1.49
C LYS A 47 -9.02 -42.64 -1.83
N GLU A 48 -8.93 -43.56 -2.79
CA GLU A 48 -7.65 -44.05 -3.31
C GLU A 48 -6.87 -42.91 -4.00
N TYR A 49 -7.52 -42.16 -4.85
CA TYR A 49 -6.92 -41.00 -5.51
C TYR A 49 -6.41 -39.96 -4.50
N ARG A 50 -7.19 -39.64 -3.47
CA ARG A 50 -6.79 -38.77 -2.37
C ARG A 50 -5.53 -39.29 -1.65
N THR A 51 -5.50 -40.60 -1.40
CA THR A 51 -4.34 -41.26 -0.78
C THR A 51 -3.09 -41.13 -1.66
N ASN A 52 -3.26 -41.29 -2.96
CA ASN A 52 -2.17 -41.17 -3.94
C ASN A 52 -1.65 -39.74 -4.05
N LEU A 53 -2.53 -38.71 -4.02
CA LEU A 53 -2.12 -37.31 -3.94
C LEU A 53 -1.29 -37.02 -2.68
N LYS A 54 -1.73 -37.53 -1.53
CA LYS A 54 -0.99 -37.40 -0.27
C LYS A 54 0.39 -38.04 -0.34
N LYS A 55 0.48 -39.27 -0.88
CA LYS A 55 1.75 -39.99 -1.08
C LYS A 55 2.67 -39.26 -2.07
N SER A 56 2.14 -38.55 -3.05
CA SER A 56 2.94 -37.76 -4.00
C SER A 56 3.52 -36.49 -3.39
N GLY A 57 3.11 -36.08 -2.17
CA GLY A 57 3.67 -34.97 -1.42
C GLY A 57 2.72 -33.77 -1.23
N PHE A 58 1.45 -33.86 -1.65
CA PHE A 58 0.49 -32.78 -1.38
C PHE A 58 0.12 -32.70 0.11
N PRO A 59 0.11 -31.47 0.70
CA PRO A 59 -0.38 -31.25 2.06
C PRO A 59 -1.89 -31.54 2.17
N GLU A 60 -2.34 -31.90 3.37
CA GLU A 60 -3.73 -32.24 3.65
C GLU A 60 -4.71 -31.15 3.19
N SER A 61 -4.35 -29.87 3.38
CA SER A 61 -5.17 -28.71 3.02
C SER A 61 -5.38 -28.49 1.52
N TYR A 62 -4.72 -29.26 0.65
CA TYR A 62 -4.86 -29.21 -0.80
C TYR A 62 -5.80 -30.30 -1.33
N LEU A 63 -5.96 -31.39 -0.59
CA LEU A 63 -6.45 -32.66 -1.14
C LEU A 63 -7.91 -32.58 -1.60
N ASP A 64 -8.82 -32.02 -0.78
CA ASP A 64 -10.25 -32.07 -1.06
C ASP A 64 -10.63 -31.33 -2.34
N ASP A 65 -10.06 -30.15 -2.58
CA ASP A 65 -10.33 -29.37 -3.78
C ASP A 65 -9.73 -30.03 -5.04
N LEU A 66 -8.53 -30.66 -4.93
CA LEU A 66 -7.92 -31.41 -6.04
C LEU A 66 -8.68 -32.71 -6.36
N VAL A 67 -9.20 -33.40 -5.34
CA VAL A 67 -10.04 -34.60 -5.55
C VAL A 67 -11.35 -34.23 -6.23
N LYS A 68 -11.98 -33.10 -5.88
CA LYS A 68 -13.17 -32.59 -6.58
C LYS A 68 -12.88 -32.32 -8.05
N LEU A 69 -11.77 -31.66 -8.35
CA LEU A 69 -11.38 -31.39 -9.74
C LEU A 69 -11.12 -32.70 -10.52
N HIS A 70 -10.47 -33.68 -9.90
CA HIS A 70 -10.27 -34.98 -10.54
C HIS A 70 -11.59 -35.72 -10.79
N ALA A 71 -12.55 -35.63 -9.88
CA ALA A 71 -13.87 -36.23 -10.07
C ALA A 71 -14.61 -35.64 -11.28
N LEU A 72 -14.43 -34.33 -11.55
CA LEU A 72 -15.00 -33.66 -12.73
C LEU A 72 -14.21 -33.96 -14.00
N TYR A 73 -12.90 -34.02 -13.90
CA TYR A 73 -11.97 -34.15 -15.01
C TYR A 73 -10.93 -35.26 -14.73
N PRO A 74 -11.29 -36.56 -14.89
CA PRO A 74 -10.44 -37.68 -14.49
C PRO A 74 -9.09 -37.77 -15.23
N LYS A 75 -8.95 -37.08 -16.37
CA LYS A 75 -7.70 -37.05 -17.15
C LYS A 75 -6.74 -35.95 -16.70
N TRP A 76 -7.16 -35.06 -15.78
CA TRP A 76 -6.30 -34.02 -15.26
C TRP A 76 -5.33 -34.61 -14.22
N LYS A 77 -4.04 -34.24 -14.33
CA LYS A 77 -2.98 -34.69 -13.44
C LYS A 77 -2.47 -33.52 -12.61
N PHE A 78 -2.50 -33.67 -11.29
CA PHE A 78 -1.93 -32.70 -10.37
C PHE A 78 -0.56 -33.17 -9.93
N ILE A 79 0.47 -32.33 -10.05
CA ILE A 79 1.86 -32.64 -9.77
C ILE A 79 2.35 -31.66 -8.71
N PRO A 80 2.82 -32.14 -7.55
CA PRO A 80 3.34 -31.26 -6.52
C PRO A 80 4.67 -30.65 -6.97
N PHE A 81 4.78 -29.33 -6.87
CA PHE A 81 6.02 -28.59 -7.08
C PHE A 81 6.48 -28.02 -5.73
N ASN A 82 7.42 -28.70 -5.08
CA ASN A 82 7.98 -28.22 -3.82
C ASN A 82 8.91 -27.04 -4.07
N THR A 83 8.51 -25.86 -3.64
CA THR A 83 9.30 -24.63 -3.79
C THR A 83 10.50 -24.58 -2.84
N ASN A 84 10.46 -25.34 -1.74
CA ASN A 84 11.39 -25.26 -0.60
C ASN A 84 11.46 -23.86 0.05
N LEU A 85 10.53 -22.95 -0.26
CA LEU A 85 10.46 -21.59 0.25
C LEU A 85 9.44 -21.49 1.39
N ASP A 86 9.76 -20.67 2.38
CA ASP A 86 8.80 -20.25 3.39
C ASP A 86 7.76 -19.32 2.77
N PHE A 87 6.48 -19.55 3.10
CA PHE A 87 5.38 -18.77 2.54
C PHE A 87 5.49 -17.27 2.86
N ASN A 88 5.76 -16.93 4.13
CA ASN A 88 5.87 -15.53 4.54
C ASN A 88 7.13 -14.87 3.97
N TYR A 89 8.21 -15.62 3.80
CA TYR A 89 9.41 -15.11 3.16
C TYR A 89 9.12 -14.59 1.74
N ILE A 90 8.44 -15.39 0.91
CA ILE A 90 8.16 -14.98 -0.46
C ILE A 90 7.12 -13.85 -0.52
N VAL A 91 6.11 -13.85 0.35
CA VAL A 91 5.16 -12.72 0.47
C VAL A 91 5.88 -11.42 0.78
N ASN A 92 6.82 -11.44 1.73
CA ASN A 92 7.62 -10.26 2.09
C ASN A 92 8.60 -9.86 0.99
N LEU A 93 9.15 -10.82 0.24
CA LEU A 93 10.02 -10.56 -0.89
C LEU A 93 9.28 -9.87 -2.04
N GLU A 94 8.02 -10.22 -2.28
CA GLU A 94 7.13 -9.59 -3.25
C GLU A 94 6.66 -8.20 -2.82
N HIS A 95 6.56 -7.95 -1.52
CA HIS A 95 6.14 -6.67 -0.96
C HIS A 95 7.32 -5.70 -0.84
N LYS A 96 7.82 -5.21 -1.98
CA LYS A 96 8.94 -4.25 -2.05
C LYS A 96 8.54 -2.96 -2.76
N SER A 97 9.24 -1.88 -2.44
CA SER A 97 9.09 -0.55 -3.05
C SER A 97 9.41 -0.51 -4.55
N SER A 98 10.02 -1.55 -5.09
CA SER A 98 10.35 -1.68 -6.52
C SER A 98 9.14 -1.94 -7.43
N GLY A 99 7.94 -2.13 -6.87
CA GLY A 99 6.72 -2.39 -7.66
C GLY A 99 6.62 -3.80 -8.25
N ARG A 100 7.18 -4.80 -7.59
CA ARG A 100 7.12 -6.22 -8.04
C ARG A 100 5.69 -6.77 -8.10
N SER A 101 4.86 -6.38 -7.14
CA SER A 101 3.47 -6.83 -7.03
C SER A 101 2.53 -5.64 -7.05
N LEU A 102 1.88 -5.45 -8.19
CA LEU A 102 0.99 -4.33 -8.45
C LEU A 102 -0.45 -4.79 -8.61
N ILE A 103 -1.37 -3.93 -8.18
CA ILE A 103 -2.80 -4.07 -8.42
C ILE A 103 -3.32 -2.85 -9.17
N GLU A 104 -4.19 -3.07 -10.17
CA GLU A 104 -4.87 -1.99 -10.87
C GLU A 104 -6.18 -1.64 -10.17
N ASP A 105 -6.35 -0.37 -9.78
CA ASP A 105 -7.61 0.13 -9.25
C ASP A 105 -8.21 1.19 -10.16
N TYR A 106 -8.98 0.73 -11.16
CA TYR A 106 -9.62 1.59 -12.14
C TYR A 106 -10.73 2.47 -11.56
N TYR A 107 -11.40 1.99 -10.51
CA TYR A 107 -12.60 2.63 -9.96
C TYR A 107 -12.37 3.32 -8.61
N GLY A 108 -11.17 3.23 -8.04
CA GLY A 108 -10.84 3.83 -6.74
C GLY A 108 -11.59 3.19 -5.56
N ASN A 109 -11.85 1.89 -5.60
CA ASN A 109 -12.61 1.18 -4.57
C ASN A 109 -11.90 -0.06 -4.00
N LEU A 110 -10.59 -0.16 -4.22
CA LEU A 110 -9.75 -1.28 -3.78
C LEU A 110 -8.67 -0.84 -2.78
N ASP A 111 -8.92 0.22 -2.00
CA ASP A 111 -7.93 0.80 -1.10
C ASP A 111 -7.36 -0.20 -0.09
N GLY A 112 -8.18 -1.09 0.44
CA GLY A 112 -7.75 -2.13 1.39
C GLY A 112 -6.85 -3.21 0.78
N LEU A 113 -6.78 -3.30 -0.55
CA LEU A 113 -5.87 -4.20 -1.26
C LEU A 113 -4.49 -3.58 -1.50
N LYS A 114 -4.35 -2.26 -1.33
CA LYS A 114 -3.13 -1.51 -1.57
C LYS A 114 -2.20 -1.56 -0.35
N SER A 115 -0.91 -1.44 -0.59
CA SER A 115 0.09 -1.37 0.47
C SER A 115 -0.04 -0.10 1.30
N THR A 116 0.01 -0.25 2.63
CA THR A 116 0.05 0.86 3.59
C THR A 116 1.45 1.14 4.14
N ALA A 117 2.48 0.56 3.54
CA ALA A 117 3.87 0.88 3.88
C ALA A 117 4.16 2.36 3.61
N SER A 118 5.05 2.98 4.40
CA SER A 118 5.36 4.42 4.34
C SER A 118 5.85 4.90 2.96
N TRP A 119 6.45 4.02 2.17
CA TRP A 119 6.85 4.31 0.79
C TRP A 119 5.70 4.25 -0.23
N SER A 120 4.52 3.77 0.18
CA SER A 120 3.34 3.56 -0.68
C SER A 120 2.10 4.34 -0.25
N TYR A 121 1.99 4.72 1.02
CA TYR A 121 0.79 5.34 1.55
C TYR A 121 1.10 6.39 2.61
N ASN A 122 0.41 7.52 2.54
CA ASN A 122 0.46 8.56 3.55
C ASN A 122 -0.87 8.62 4.32
N TYR A 123 -0.85 8.19 5.58
CA TYR A 123 -2.01 8.21 6.45
C TYR A 123 -2.53 9.63 6.76
N PHE A 124 -1.67 10.64 6.70
CA PHE A 124 -2.04 12.02 7.03
C PHE A 124 -2.82 12.71 5.91
N THR A 125 -2.54 12.32 4.66
CA THR A 125 -3.22 12.87 3.47
C THR A 125 -4.18 11.89 2.82
N ASN A 126 -4.23 10.64 3.28
CA ASN A 126 -4.99 9.54 2.68
C ASN A 126 -4.64 9.28 1.20
N VAL A 127 -3.37 9.44 0.84
CA VAL A 127 -2.90 9.32 -0.55
C VAL A 127 -2.03 8.09 -0.72
N PHE A 128 -2.35 7.27 -1.75
CA PHE A 128 -1.53 6.16 -2.20
C PHE A 128 -0.62 6.59 -3.35
N SER A 129 0.64 6.16 -3.31
CA SER A 129 1.59 6.37 -4.40
C SER A 129 1.26 5.52 -5.63
N THR A 130 1.45 6.06 -6.81
CA THR A 130 1.27 5.39 -8.11
C THR A 130 2.56 5.34 -8.94
N ASN A 131 3.71 5.71 -8.36
CA ASN A 131 4.99 5.89 -9.07
C ASN A 131 5.79 4.59 -9.22
N PHE A 132 5.14 3.44 -9.42
CA PHE A 132 5.81 2.13 -9.49
C PHE A 132 6.07 1.65 -10.92
N THR A 133 5.36 2.20 -11.91
CA THR A 133 5.53 1.84 -13.33
C THR A 133 5.39 3.08 -14.19
N GLY A 134 5.97 3.05 -15.39
CA GLY A 134 5.69 4.05 -16.44
C GLY A 134 4.25 3.99 -16.99
N GLY A 135 3.37 3.14 -16.45
CA GLY A 135 2.05 2.79 -16.99
C GLY A 135 0.88 3.67 -16.54
N GLY A 136 1.11 4.74 -15.76
CA GLY A 136 0.06 5.70 -15.39
C GLY A 136 -0.54 5.53 -13.98
N SER A 137 -1.51 6.37 -13.64
CA SER A 137 -2.00 6.67 -12.28
C SER A 137 -2.95 5.64 -11.64
N ARG A 138 -3.06 4.42 -12.18
CA ARG A 138 -4.01 3.39 -11.68
C ARG A 138 -3.34 2.19 -11.04
N TRP A 139 -2.02 2.14 -11.06
CA TRP A 139 -1.24 1.02 -10.56
C TRP A 139 -0.70 1.33 -9.18
N TYR A 140 -1.02 0.49 -8.23
CA TYR A 140 -0.67 0.63 -6.82
C TYR A 140 0.07 -0.61 -6.35
N ALA A 141 0.99 -0.45 -5.41
CA ALA A 141 1.60 -1.59 -4.75
C ALA A 141 0.54 -2.37 -3.96
N ALA A 142 0.54 -3.69 -4.09
CA ALA A 142 -0.36 -4.57 -3.34
C ALA A 142 0.07 -4.68 -1.88
N SER A 143 -0.90 -4.82 -0.96
CA SER A 143 -0.63 -5.13 0.45
C SER A 143 -0.08 -6.55 0.62
N THR A 144 0.60 -6.81 1.74
CA THR A 144 1.07 -8.17 2.08
C THR A 144 -0.07 -9.18 2.15
N SER A 145 -1.24 -8.79 2.68
CA SER A 145 -2.42 -9.66 2.71
C SER A 145 -2.97 -9.96 1.31
N THR A 146 -2.93 -8.98 0.41
CA THR A 146 -3.33 -9.17 -0.98
C THR A 146 -2.35 -10.07 -1.73
N ILE A 147 -1.06 -9.87 -1.55
CA ILE A 147 -0.02 -10.74 -2.10
C ILE A 147 -0.21 -12.16 -1.56
N ALA A 148 -0.39 -12.34 -0.25
CA ALA A 148 -0.61 -13.63 0.37
C ALA A 148 -1.83 -14.36 -0.20
N TYR A 149 -2.93 -13.65 -0.46
CA TYR A 149 -4.11 -14.24 -1.10
C TYR A 149 -3.81 -14.78 -2.50
N TYR A 150 -3.13 -13.98 -3.35
CA TYR A 150 -2.86 -14.37 -4.74
C TYR A 150 -1.72 -15.38 -4.87
N ILE A 151 -0.82 -15.46 -3.89
CA ILE A 151 0.26 -16.47 -3.87
C ILE A 151 -0.20 -17.80 -3.24
N ASP A 152 -1.29 -17.83 -2.46
CA ASP A 152 -1.83 -19.07 -1.92
C ASP A 152 -2.54 -19.88 -3.01
N PRO A 153 -1.97 -20.99 -3.49
CA PRO A 153 -2.54 -21.73 -4.62
C PRO A 153 -3.91 -22.33 -4.32
N ARG A 154 -4.24 -22.57 -3.05
CA ARG A 154 -5.53 -23.15 -2.61
C ARG A 154 -6.72 -22.25 -2.97
N ASN A 155 -6.51 -20.94 -3.14
CA ASN A 155 -7.55 -19.99 -3.55
C ASN A 155 -8.00 -20.19 -5.00
N PHE A 156 -7.26 -20.97 -5.79
CA PHE A 156 -7.44 -21.11 -7.22
C PHE A 156 -7.71 -22.56 -7.67
N PHE A 157 -7.97 -23.48 -6.75
CA PHE A 157 -8.32 -24.87 -7.07
C PHE A 157 -9.79 -24.98 -7.46
N ASN A 158 -10.12 -24.43 -8.62
CA ASN A 158 -11.41 -24.53 -9.27
C ASN A 158 -11.22 -24.69 -10.78
N GLU A 159 -12.24 -25.11 -11.50
CA GLU A 159 -12.20 -25.43 -12.92
C GLU A 159 -11.56 -24.36 -13.81
N ARG A 160 -11.68 -23.08 -13.45
CA ARG A 160 -11.22 -21.95 -14.25
C ARG A 160 -9.79 -21.55 -13.92
N ASN A 161 -9.53 -21.41 -12.63
CA ASN A 161 -8.28 -20.82 -12.19
C ASN A 161 -7.16 -21.84 -12.06
N ILE A 162 -7.47 -23.14 -12.06
CA ILE A 162 -6.46 -24.20 -12.05
C ILE A 162 -5.49 -24.08 -13.24
N PHE A 163 -5.95 -23.51 -14.35
CA PHE A 163 -5.12 -23.32 -15.56
C PHE A 163 -3.94 -22.36 -15.36
N MET A 164 -3.91 -21.57 -14.27
CA MET A 164 -2.67 -20.83 -13.96
C MET A 164 -1.49 -21.75 -13.59
N PHE A 165 -1.78 -23.00 -13.23
CA PHE A 165 -0.79 -24.02 -12.91
C PHE A 165 -0.55 -25.02 -14.05
N GLU A 166 -1.18 -24.81 -15.22
CA GLU A 166 -1.00 -25.67 -16.39
C GLU A 166 0.48 -25.74 -16.77
N ASP A 167 0.97 -26.96 -17.05
CA ASP A 167 2.30 -27.18 -17.60
C ASP A 167 2.35 -26.66 -19.04
N LEU A 168 3.08 -25.57 -19.22
CA LEU A 168 3.26 -24.91 -20.52
C LEU A 168 4.27 -25.63 -21.42
N SER A 169 4.85 -26.74 -20.96
CA SER A 169 5.78 -27.55 -21.78
C SER A 169 5.00 -28.34 -22.82
N TYR A 170 5.65 -28.57 -23.96
CA TYR A 170 5.08 -29.39 -25.03
C TYR A 170 5.02 -30.87 -24.64
N ASN A 171 3.86 -31.46 -24.83
CA ASN A 171 3.68 -32.92 -24.73
C ASN A 171 2.81 -33.41 -25.87
N PRO A 172 3.38 -34.18 -26.83
CA PRO A 172 2.67 -34.63 -28.02
C PRO A 172 1.53 -35.61 -27.72
N SER A 173 1.48 -36.21 -26.53
CA SER A 173 0.36 -37.10 -26.15
C SER A 173 -0.93 -36.38 -25.87
N PHE A 174 -0.92 -35.08 -25.59
CA PHE A 174 -2.14 -34.26 -25.41
C PHE A 174 -2.21 -33.07 -26.38
N HIS A 175 -1.10 -32.53 -26.85
CA HIS A 175 -1.10 -31.41 -27.81
C HIS A 175 -1.19 -31.95 -29.23
N THR A 176 -2.35 -32.46 -29.58
CA THR A 176 -2.57 -33.12 -30.87
C THR A 176 -2.81 -32.12 -32.00
N ARG A 177 -2.55 -32.51 -33.24
CA ARG A 177 -2.85 -31.73 -34.45
C ARG A 177 -4.33 -31.31 -34.48
N GLU A 178 -5.25 -32.26 -34.20
CA GLU A 178 -6.68 -31.98 -34.12
C GLU A 178 -7.01 -30.92 -33.05
N GLY A 179 -6.38 -30.98 -31.89
CA GLY A 179 -6.52 -29.99 -30.84
C GLY A 179 -6.08 -28.59 -31.29
N ILE A 180 -4.94 -28.52 -32.01
CA ILE A 180 -4.44 -27.24 -32.59
C ILE A 180 -5.45 -26.71 -33.62
N GLU A 181 -5.93 -27.54 -34.53
CA GLU A 181 -6.96 -27.18 -35.52
C GLU A 181 -8.24 -26.65 -34.85
N ASN A 182 -8.66 -27.33 -33.79
CA ASN A 182 -9.84 -26.89 -33.01
C ASN A 182 -9.63 -25.53 -32.37
N MET A 183 -8.45 -25.25 -31.81
CA MET A 183 -8.13 -23.93 -31.22
C MET A 183 -8.04 -22.81 -32.26
N LEU A 184 -7.67 -23.12 -33.48
CA LEU A 184 -7.59 -22.15 -34.58
C LEU A 184 -8.97 -21.84 -35.20
N LYS A 185 -9.99 -22.66 -34.98
CA LYS A 185 -11.35 -22.43 -35.51
C LYS A 185 -11.88 -21.06 -35.13
N GLY A 186 -12.41 -20.33 -36.12
CA GLY A 186 -12.95 -18.98 -35.90
C GLY A 186 -11.91 -17.89 -35.76
N THR A 187 -10.62 -18.20 -35.91
CA THR A 187 -9.55 -17.21 -35.96
C THR A 187 -9.14 -16.89 -37.40
N PHE A 188 -8.42 -15.80 -37.58
CA PHE A 188 -7.86 -15.41 -38.88
C PHE A 188 -6.85 -16.43 -39.44
N MET A 189 -6.35 -17.36 -38.63
CA MET A 189 -5.40 -18.41 -38.96
C MET A 189 -6.06 -19.70 -39.44
N SER A 190 -7.37 -19.86 -39.23
CA SER A 190 -8.10 -21.11 -39.46
C SER A 190 -8.05 -21.56 -40.91
N GLY A 191 -7.53 -22.76 -41.18
CA GLY A 191 -7.46 -23.39 -42.51
C GLY A 191 -6.56 -22.64 -43.52
N LYS A 192 -5.70 -21.72 -43.08
CA LYS A 192 -4.84 -20.92 -43.97
C LYS A 192 -3.40 -21.39 -43.96
N THR A 193 -2.71 -21.11 -45.07
CA THR A 193 -1.27 -21.26 -45.20
C THR A 193 -0.55 -20.12 -44.47
N ALA A 194 0.59 -20.41 -43.87
CA ALA A 194 1.45 -19.49 -43.14
C ALA A 194 2.77 -19.20 -43.92
N SER A 195 3.03 -19.89 -45.00
CA SER A 195 4.23 -19.71 -45.84
C SER A 195 3.93 -19.98 -47.32
N SER A 196 4.81 -19.51 -48.20
CA SER A 196 4.71 -19.65 -49.64
C SER A 196 4.87 -21.07 -50.16
N ASP A 197 5.50 -21.97 -49.37
CA ASP A 197 5.67 -23.38 -49.66
C ASP A 197 4.46 -24.24 -49.22
N GLY A 198 3.36 -23.59 -48.81
CA GLY A 198 2.10 -24.25 -48.45
C GLY A 198 1.98 -24.75 -47.03
N LYS A 199 2.98 -24.56 -46.18
CA LYS A 199 2.86 -24.92 -44.75
C LYS A 199 1.78 -24.06 -44.07
N THR A 200 0.94 -24.71 -43.25
CA THR A 200 -0.18 -24.10 -42.57
C THR A 200 0.22 -23.47 -41.24
N TYR A 201 -0.67 -22.70 -40.63
CA TYR A 201 -0.49 -22.24 -39.23
C TYR A 201 -0.41 -23.43 -38.25
N VAL A 202 -1.12 -24.53 -38.51
CA VAL A 202 -1.04 -25.75 -37.70
C VAL A 202 0.40 -26.30 -37.72
N ASP A 203 1.03 -26.33 -38.90
CA ASP A 203 2.43 -26.78 -39.05
C ASP A 203 3.38 -25.83 -38.33
N ALA A 204 3.14 -24.52 -38.37
CA ALA A 204 3.97 -23.54 -37.67
C ALA A 204 3.91 -23.72 -36.13
N PHE A 205 2.73 -23.96 -35.56
CA PHE A 205 2.59 -24.19 -34.13
C PHE A 205 3.16 -25.54 -33.68
N ILE A 206 3.06 -26.59 -34.52
CA ILE A 206 3.68 -27.87 -34.24
C ILE A 206 5.20 -27.75 -34.28
N GLU A 207 5.76 -27.06 -35.28
CA GLU A 207 7.20 -26.84 -35.36
C GLU A 207 7.71 -26.00 -34.19
N ALA A 208 7.00 -24.93 -33.84
CA ALA A 208 7.33 -24.11 -32.67
C ALA A 208 7.36 -24.96 -31.40
N ALA A 209 6.35 -25.82 -31.22
CA ALA A 209 6.24 -26.70 -30.05
C ALA A 209 7.39 -27.71 -29.98
N ASN A 210 7.72 -28.33 -31.09
CA ASN A 210 8.84 -29.31 -31.18
C ASN A 210 10.19 -28.64 -30.95
N THR A 211 10.40 -27.47 -31.57
CA THR A 211 11.69 -26.76 -31.51
C THR A 211 11.99 -26.17 -30.16
N TYR A 212 10.96 -25.57 -29.53
CA TYR A 212 11.13 -24.77 -28.32
C TYR A 212 10.52 -25.41 -27.07
N HIS A 213 9.97 -26.63 -27.17
CA HIS A 213 9.41 -27.40 -26.06
C HIS A 213 8.31 -26.70 -25.30
N ILE A 214 7.51 -25.85 -25.97
CA ILE A 214 6.40 -25.10 -25.41
C ILE A 214 5.06 -25.57 -25.99
N SER A 215 4.01 -25.59 -25.16
CA SER A 215 2.64 -25.97 -25.54
C SER A 215 2.14 -25.14 -26.73
N PRO A 216 1.73 -25.76 -27.84
CA PRO A 216 1.14 -25.05 -28.97
C PRO A 216 -0.22 -24.41 -28.61
N TYR A 217 -0.94 -24.96 -27.63
CA TYR A 217 -2.21 -24.40 -27.16
C TYR A 217 -1.97 -23.06 -26.48
N VAL A 218 -0.94 -22.98 -25.65
CA VAL A 218 -0.51 -21.73 -25.00
C VAL A 218 -0.05 -20.71 -26.04
N LEU A 219 0.74 -21.11 -27.02
CA LEU A 219 1.18 -20.23 -28.11
C LEU A 219 -0.01 -19.63 -28.88
N ILE A 220 -1.01 -20.46 -29.25
CA ILE A 220 -2.22 -20.00 -29.93
C ILE A 220 -3.02 -19.04 -29.04
N SER A 221 -3.19 -19.39 -27.77
CA SER A 221 -3.91 -18.53 -26.81
C SER A 221 -3.21 -17.19 -26.66
N ARG A 222 -1.88 -17.17 -26.59
CA ARG A 222 -1.08 -15.95 -26.52
C ARG A 222 -1.24 -15.10 -27.79
N VAL A 223 -1.13 -15.69 -28.97
CA VAL A 223 -1.35 -14.98 -30.24
C VAL A 223 -2.74 -14.34 -30.27
N ILE A 224 -3.79 -15.08 -29.92
CA ILE A 224 -5.16 -14.55 -29.89
C ILE A 224 -5.28 -13.41 -28.87
N GLN A 225 -4.62 -13.51 -27.75
CA GLN A 225 -4.60 -12.46 -26.71
C GLN A 225 -3.92 -11.19 -27.20
N GLU A 226 -2.79 -11.32 -27.89
CA GLU A 226 -1.94 -10.18 -28.32
C GLU A 226 -2.49 -9.47 -29.55
N VAL A 227 -3.00 -10.22 -30.53
CA VAL A 227 -3.40 -9.66 -31.83
C VAL A 227 -4.89 -9.83 -32.15
N GLY A 228 -5.66 -10.48 -31.28
CA GLY A 228 -7.09 -10.76 -31.44
C GLY A 228 -7.39 -11.94 -32.37
N ALA A 229 -8.59 -12.52 -32.24
CA ALA A 229 -9.05 -13.61 -33.08
C ALA A 229 -9.19 -13.23 -34.57
N SER A 230 -9.43 -11.96 -34.86
CA SER A 230 -9.50 -11.42 -36.24
C SER A 230 -8.16 -11.01 -36.81
N GLY A 231 -7.10 -11.03 -36.00
CA GLY A 231 -5.81 -10.45 -36.32
C GLY A 231 -5.79 -8.91 -36.17
N SER A 232 -4.61 -8.35 -36.17
CA SER A 232 -4.39 -6.90 -36.07
C SER A 232 -3.39 -6.43 -37.14
N THR A 233 -3.18 -5.11 -37.23
CA THR A 233 -2.28 -4.50 -38.24
C THR A 233 -0.86 -5.08 -38.21
N ILE A 234 -0.33 -5.41 -37.03
CA ILE A 234 1.05 -5.93 -36.87
C ILE A 234 1.25 -7.34 -37.46
N VAL A 235 0.18 -8.07 -37.74
CA VAL A 235 0.21 -9.39 -38.37
C VAL A 235 -0.37 -9.39 -39.78
N SER A 236 -0.65 -8.22 -40.37
CA SER A 236 -1.22 -8.09 -41.71
C SER A 236 -0.21 -8.32 -42.85
N GLY A 237 1.06 -8.00 -42.61
CA GLY A 237 2.11 -8.00 -43.62
C GLY A 237 1.99 -6.86 -44.66
N THR A 238 1.16 -5.85 -44.37
CA THR A 238 0.84 -4.76 -45.33
C THR A 238 1.19 -3.37 -44.81
N VAL A 239 1.92 -3.29 -43.69
CA VAL A 239 2.32 -2.01 -43.11
C VAL A 239 3.40 -1.37 -43.98
N ALA A 240 3.18 -0.11 -44.40
CA ALA A 240 4.09 0.62 -45.29
C ALA A 240 5.53 0.68 -44.73
N GLY A 241 6.50 0.26 -45.54
CA GLY A 241 7.92 0.14 -45.18
C GLY A 241 8.31 -1.13 -44.41
N TYR A 242 7.32 -1.95 -44.07
CA TYR A 242 7.47 -3.25 -43.37
C TYR A 242 6.62 -4.34 -44.02
N GLU A 243 6.36 -4.24 -45.32
CA GLU A 243 5.61 -5.24 -46.08
C GLU A 243 6.27 -6.62 -46.00
N GLY A 244 5.44 -7.64 -45.74
CA GLY A 244 5.91 -9.03 -45.62
C GLY A 244 6.56 -9.36 -44.27
N TYR A 245 6.56 -8.45 -43.29
CA TYR A 245 6.99 -8.73 -41.91
C TYR A 245 5.80 -8.85 -40.97
N TYR A 246 5.92 -9.75 -39.97
CA TYR A 246 4.83 -10.16 -39.08
C TYR A 246 5.33 -10.28 -37.63
N ASN A 247 4.49 -9.89 -36.64
CA ASN A 247 4.80 -10.09 -35.23
C ASN A 247 3.56 -10.58 -34.48
N PHE A 248 3.49 -11.86 -34.22
CA PHE A 248 2.31 -12.51 -33.63
C PHE A 248 2.24 -12.36 -32.11
N TYR A 249 3.32 -12.00 -31.44
CA TYR A 249 3.44 -11.97 -29.97
C TYR A 249 3.69 -10.55 -29.43
N ASN A 250 3.58 -9.52 -30.26
CA ASN A 250 3.88 -8.12 -29.92
C ASN A 250 5.26 -7.90 -29.27
N ILE A 251 6.23 -8.77 -29.54
CA ILE A 251 7.58 -8.65 -28.99
C ILE A 251 8.24 -7.36 -29.52
N GLY A 252 8.76 -6.52 -28.59
CA GLY A 252 9.36 -5.25 -28.95
C GLY A 252 8.34 -4.16 -29.36
N ALA A 253 7.04 -4.44 -29.35
CA ALA A 253 5.98 -3.52 -29.70
C ALA A 253 5.68 -2.56 -28.51
N THR A 254 6.62 -1.63 -28.24
CA THR A 254 6.52 -0.65 -27.16
C THR A 254 6.81 0.75 -27.71
N ALA A 255 6.12 1.78 -27.22
CA ALA A 255 6.39 3.17 -27.54
C ALA A 255 6.14 4.08 -26.33
N ALA A 256 6.94 5.13 -26.20
CA ALA A 256 6.74 6.16 -25.20
C ALA A 256 5.40 6.90 -25.43
N GLY A 257 4.69 7.24 -24.36
CA GLY A 257 3.42 7.97 -24.47
C GLY A 257 2.24 7.17 -25.02
N GLY A 258 2.39 5.85 -25.26
CA GLY A 258 1.29 4.99 -25.72
C GLY A 258 0.89 5.23 -27.20
N ASP A 259 1.77 5.79 -28.02
CA ASP A 259 1.55 5.95 -29.47
C ASP A 259 1.39 4.58 -30.13
N LYS A 260 0.17 4.27 -30.57
CA LYS A 260 -0.19 2.98 -31.18
C LYS A 260 0.50 2.73 -32.51
N ASN A 261 0.69 3.77 -33.32
CA ASN A 261 1.36 3.62 -34.61
C ASN A 261 2.84 3.34 -34.40
N GLN A 262 3.50 4.08 -33.52
CA GLN A 262 4.90 3.83 -33.17
C GLN A 262 5.10 2.47 -32.51
N THR A 263 4.15 2.01 -31.70
CA THR A 263 4.14 0.67 -31.11
C THR A 263 4.16 -0.42 -32.18
N ILE A 264 3.32 -0.31 -33.21
CA ILE A 264 3.28 -1.25 -34.34
C ILE A 264 4.61 -1.21 -35.10
N ILE A 265 5.11 -0.01 -35.42
CA ILE A 265 6.37 0.17 -36.14
C ILE A 265 7.54 -0.47 -35.37
N ASN A 266 7.66 -0.21 -34.06
CA ASN A 266 8.72 -0.78 -33.24
C ASN A 266 8.65 -2.33 -33.21
N GLY A 267 7.47 -2.89 -33.10
CA GLY A 267 7.26 -4.35 -33.18
C GLY A 267 7.63 -4.92 -34.55
N LEU A 268 7.41 -4.19 -35.65
CA LEU A 268 7.79 -4.64 -36.99
C LEU A 268 9.29 -4.43 -37.28
N ILE A 269 9.92 -3.40 -36.71
CA ILE A 269 11.39 -3.26 -36.70
C ILE A 269 12.01 -4.49 -36.01
N TYR A 270 11.48 -4.90 -34.86
CA TYR A 270 11.92 -6.11 -34.19
C TYR A 270 11.76 -7.33 -35.09
N ALA A 271 10.58 -7.52 -35.68
CA ALA A 271 10.29 -8.64 -36.58
C ALA A 271 11.25 -8.68 -37.79
N LYS A 272 11.56 -7.52 -38.39
CA LYS A 272 12.50 -7.39 -39.49
C LYS A 272 13.92 -7.80 -39.07
N ASN A 273 14.36 -7.35 -37.91
CA ASN A 273 15.68 -7.72 -37.36
C ASN A 273 15.79 -9.21 -37.04
N GLN A 274 14.68 -9.87 -36.69
CA GLN A 274 14.61 -11.33 -36.47
C GLN A 274 14.38 -12.14 -37.75
N GLY A 275 14.19 -11.49 -38.90
CA GLY A 275 13.91 -12.18 -40.17
C GLY A 275 12.53 -12.82 -40.25
N TRP A 276 11.54 -12.31 -39.51
CA TRP A 276 10.16 -12.80 -39.51
C TRP A 276 9.38 -12.32 -40.73
N ASN A 277 9.86 -12.72 -41.90
CA ASN A 277 9.34 -12.30 -43.20
C ASN A 277 8.28 -13.25 -43.79
N SER A 278 7.69 -14.09 -42.98
CA SER A 278 6.46 -14.84 -43.25
C SER A 278 5.72 -15.12 -41.96
N PRO A 279 4.39 -15.34 -41.99
CA PRO A 279 3.63 -15.76 -40.82
C PRO A 279 4.23 -16.97 -40.11
N TYR A 280 4.66 -17.97 -40.88
CA TYR A 280 5.32 -19.18 -40.37
C TYR A 280 6.55 -18.86 -39.53
N LYS A 281 7.48 -18.08 -40.07
CA LYS A 281 8.73 -17.71 -39.38
C LYS A 281 8.43 -16.85 -38.14
N ALA A 282 7.41 -15.98 -38.21
CA ALA A 282 7.04 -15.12 -37.07
C ALA A 282 6.39 -15.92 -35.94
N VAL A 283 5.54 -16.93 -36.24
CA VAL A 283 4.98 -17.84 -35.24
C VAL A 283 6.09 -18.68 -34.59
N VAL A 284 6.95 -19.31 -35.40
CA VAL A 284 8.01 -20.17 -34.88
C VAL A 284 9.05 -19.34 -34.13
N GLY A 285 9.55 -18.25 -34.71
CA GLY A 285 10.58 -17.41 -34.09
C GLY A 285 10.14 -16.72 -32.84
N GLY A 286 8.89 -16.22 -32.80
CA GLY A 286 8.35 -15.57 -31.60
C GLY A 286 8.13 -16.54 -30.43
N ALA A 287 7.85 -17.79 -30.69
CA ALA A 287 7.74 -18.82 -29.66
C ALA A 287 9.03 -19.00 -28.86
N SER A 288 10.20 -18.77 -29.48
CA SER A 288 11.51 -18.87 -28.82
C SER A 288 11.61 -17.89 -27.63
N PHE A 289 11.04 -16.72 -27.75
CA PHE A 289 11.09 -15.70 -26.69
C PHE A 289 10.39 -16.18 -25.40
N LEU A 290 9.17 -16.72 -25.53
CA LEU A 290 8.41 -17.25 -24.40
C LEU A 290 9.07 -18.48 -23.79
N SER A 291 9.58 -19.37 -24.65
CA SER A 291 10.19 -20.61 -24.21
C SER A 291 11.52 -20.39 -23.50
N ASN A 292 12.46 -19.69 -24.15
CA ASN A 292 13.81 -19.55 -23.63
C ASN A 292 13.90 -18.66 -22.38
N ASN A 293 13.05 -17.65 -22.29
CA ASN A 293 13.09 -16.74 -21.15
C ASN A 293 12.32 -17.26 -19.93
N TYR A 294 11.35 -18.16 -20.13
CA TYR A 294 10.46 -18.56 -19.01
C TYR A 294 10.33 -20.08 -18.87
N VAL A 295 9.79 -20.78 -19.87
CA VAL A 295 9.45 -22.20 -19.73
C VAL A 295 10.71 -23.07 -19.56
N ASN A 296 11.72 -22.86 -20.39
CA ASN A 296 12.97 -23.65 -20.38
C ASN A 296 13.91 -23.32 -19.22
N VAL A 297 13.71 -22.15 -18.54
CA VAL A 297 14.43 -21.83 -17.30
C VAL A 297 13.68 -22.32 -16.06
N GLY A 298 12.58 -23.06 -16.23
CA GLY A 298 11.85 -23.70 -15.14
C GLY A 298 10.53 -23.04 -14.77
N GLN A 299 10.24 -21.82 -15.25
CA GLN A 299 8.97 -21.14 -15.03
C GLN A 299 7.87 -21.70 -15.93
N LYS A 300 7.52 -22.97 -15.71
CA LYS A 300 6.67 -23.78 -16.59
C LYS A 300 5.17 -23.49 -16.49
N THR A 301 4.75 -22.56 -15.65
CA THR A 301 3.34 -22.20 -15.47
C THR A 301 3.18 -20.69 -15.43
N GLU A 302 2.01 -20.15 -15.78
CA GLU A 302 1.73 -18.72 -15.65
C GLU A 302 1.90 -18.23 -14.20
N TYR A 303 1.59 -19.08 -13.23
CA TYR A 303 1.83 -18.82 -11.83
C TYR A 303 3.32 -18.64 -11.53
N LEU A 304 4.18 -19.55 -12.01
CA LEU A 304 5.64 -19.44 -11.82
C LEU A 304 6.24 -18.25 -12.57
N GLN A 305 5.68 -17.88 -13.72
CA GLN A 305 6.09 -16.68 -14.47
C GLN A 305 5.76 -15.38 -13.74
N LYS A 306 4.71 -15.38 -12.91
CA LYS A 306 4.40 -14.21 -12.08
C LYS A 306 5.24 -14.18 -10.81
N TRP A 307 5.35 -15.31 -10.10
CA TRP A 307 5.91 -15.29 -8.74
C TRP A 307 7.41 -15.60 -8.72
N ASP A 308 7.95 -16.10 -9.82
CA ASP A 308 9.37 -16.44 -9.98
C ASP A 308 9.94 -17.19 -8.76
N LEU A 309 9.40 -18.39 -8.55
CA LEU A 309 9.78 -19.27 -7.44
C LEU A 309 10.96 -20.20 -7.81
N ILE A 310 11.70 -19.87 -8.86
CA ILE A 310 12.84 -20.66 -9.37
C ILE A 310 14.13 -19.93 -8.99
N GLY A 311 14.96 -20.60 -8.18
CA GLY A 311 16.24 -20.01 -7.74
C GLY A 311 17.29 -19.87 -8.86
N PRO A 312 18.38 -19.14 -8.59
CA PRO A 312 18.83 -18.66 -7.28
C PRO A 312 18.28 -17.28 -6.84
N SER A 313 17.72 -16.48 -7.76
CA SER A 313 17.19 -15.15 -7.48
C SER A 313 15.67 -15.16 -7.57
N TYR A 314 14.99 -15.36 -6.46
CA TYR A 314 13.54 -15.42 -6.41
C TYR A 314 12.89 -14.04 -6.60
N ALA A 315 11.72 -14.01 -7.23
CA ALA A 315 10.91 -12.81 -7.51
C ALA A 315 11.62 -11.73 -8.36
N ASP A 316 12.69 -12.05 -9.05
CA ASP A 316 13.49 -11.10 -9.86
C ASP A 316 13.19 -11.21 -11.37
N HIS A 317 12.86 -12.41 -11.85
CA HIS A 317 12.61 -12.69 -13.26
C HIS A 317 11.11 -12.93 -13.51
N GLN A 318 10.30 -11.87 -13.31
CA GLN A 318 8.84 -11.94 -13.47
C GLN A 318 8.41 -11.50 -14.87
N TYR A 319 7.55 -12.29 -15.52
CA TYR A 319 6.92 -11.92 -16.79
C TYR A 319 5.98 -10.71 -16.64
N MET A 320 5.34 -10.55 -15.47
CA MET A 320 4.33 -9.53 -15.20
C MET A 320 4.36 -9.04 -13.76
N GLN A 321 4.12 -7.75 -13.56
CA GLN A 321 4.02 -7.15 -12.22
C GLN A 321 2.59 -7.23 -11.64
N ASN A 322 1.57 -7.30 -12.49
CA ASN A 322 0.18 -7.42 -12.07
C ASN A 322 -0.07 -8.77 -11.39
N ILE A 323 -0.41 -8.75 -10.09
CA ILE A 323 -0.68 -9.96 -9.31
C ILE A 323 -1.94 -10.71 -9.75
N GLN A 324 -2.86 -10.03 -10.44
CA GLN A 324 -4.10 -10.61 -10.95
C GLN A 324 -3.94 -11.22 -12.35
N ALA A 325 -2.78 -11.06 -12.98
CA ALA A 325 -2.61 -11.51 -14.36
C ALA A 325 -2.76 -13.03 -14.53
N PRO A 326 -2.14 -13.92 -13.69
CA PRO A 326 -2.35 -15.35 -13.80
C PRO A 326 -3.83 -15.74 -13.62
N TYR A 327 -4.53 -15.09 -12.68
CA TYR A 327 -5.96 -15.26 -12.46
C TYR A 327 -6.78 -14.90 -13.71
N SER A 328 -6.49 -13.75 -14.32
CA SER A 328 -7.20 -13.28 -15.51
C SER A 328 -6.88 -14.14 -16.74
N GLN A 329 -5.65 -14.60 -16.88
CA GLN A 329 -5.21 -15.43 -18.00
C GLN A 329 -5.77 -16.84 -17.88
N SER A 330 -5.74 -17.46 -16.72
CA SER A 330 -6.33 -18.78 -16.49
C SER A 330 -7.80 -18.84 -16.87
N TYR A 331 -8.56 -17.77 -16.61
CA TYR A 331 -9.95 -17.66 -17.04
C TYR A 331 -10.09 -17.60 -18.57
N LYS A 332 -9.20 -16.89 -19.27
CA LYS A 332 -9.19 -16.83 -20.74
C LYS A 332 -8.82 -18.18 -21.33
N THR A 333 -7.81 -18.86 -20.77
CA THR A 333 -7.37 -20.19 -21.16
C THR A 333 -8.50 -21.21 -20.98
N TYR A 334 -9.16 -21.23 -19.83
CA TYR A 334 -10.33 -22.05 -19.58
C TYR A 334 -11.44 -21.82 -20.64
N ASN A 335 -11.77 -20.57 -20.93
CA ASN A 335 -12.80 -20.26 -21.92
C ASN A 335 -12.40 -20.73 -23.33
N GLY A 336 -11.13 -20.59 -23.70
CA GLY A 336 -10.58 -21.10 -24.96
C GLY A 336 -10.75 -22.61 -25.05
N TYR A 337 -10.31 -23.35 -24.05
CA TYR A 337 -10.44 -24.82 -24.00
C TYR A 337 -11.90 -25.29 -23.92
N ASN A 338 -12.73 -24.59 -23.18
CA ASN A 338 -14.15 -24.90 -23.08
C ASN A 338 -14.88 -24.73 -24.44
N SER A 339 -14.60 -23.62 -25.14
CA SER A 339 -15.22 -23.34 -26.46
C SER A 339 -14.81 -24.35 -27.52
N THR A 340 -13.61 -24.92 -27.39
CA THR A 340 -13.05 -25.94 -28.30
C THR A 340 -13.28 -27.37 -27.81
N LYS A 341 -14.02 -27.55 -26.68
CA LYS A 341 -14.32 -28.85 -26.05
C LYS A 341 -13.06 -29.64 -25.61
N LEU A 342 -11.97 -28.96 -25.34
CA LEU A 342 -10.70 -29.56 -24.91
C LEU A 342 -10.64 -29.86 -23.41
N LEU A 343 -11.56 -29.37 -22.57
CA LEU A 343 -11.53 -29.59 -21.11
C LEU A 343 -11.48 -31.07 -20.70
N ASN A 344 -12.00 -31.97 -21.52
CA ASN A 344 -11.94 -33.43 -21.30
C ASN A 344 -10.63 -34.08 -21.79
N SER A 345 -9.69 -33.27 -22.30
CA SER A 345 -8.35 -33.75 -22.66
C SER A 345 -7.48 -33.91 -21.42
N SER A 346 -6.31 -34.55 -21.60
CA SER A 346 -5.34 -34.66 -20.51
C SER A 346 -4.60 -33.34 -20.33
N PHE A 347 -4.55 -32.85 -19.10
CA PHE A 347 -3.73 -31.71 -18.69
C PHE A 347 -2.84 -32.10 -17.51
N ALA A 348 -1.71 -31.44 -17.36
CA ALA A 348 -0.85 -31.52 -16.20
C ALA A 348 -0.76 -30.15 -15.53
N PHE A 349 -0.89 -30.13 -14.21
CA PHE A 349 -0.84 -28.91 -13.42
C PHE A 349 0.25 -29.02 -12.36
N TYR A 350 1.27 -28.15 -12.44
CA TYR A 350 2.33 -28.05 -11.44
C TYR A 350 1.90 -27.09 -10.34
N ILE A 351 1.58 -27.64 -9.17
CA ILE A 351 0.98 -26.90 -8.05
C ILE A 351 2.05 -26.65 -6.99
N PRO A 352 2.38 -25.37 -6.70
CA PRO A 352 3.42 -25.03 -5.74
C PRO A 352 3.02 -25.39 -4.31
N ILE A 353 4.00 -25.88 -3.57
CA ILE A 353 3.91 -26.18 -2.14
C ILE A 353 4.97 -25.35 -1.43
N PHE A 354 4.57 -24.60 -0.43
CA PHE A 354 5.45 -23.79 0.40
C PHE A 354 5.64 -24.42 1.78
N ASN A 355 6.77 -24.11 2.42
CA ASN A 355 6.97 -24.40 3.81
C ASN A 355 6.17 -23.44 4.69
N ASN A 356 5.74 -23.87 5.86
CA ASN A 356 5.05 -23.05 6.85
C ASN A 356 3.81 -22.32 6.31
N MET A 357 3.02 -23.02 5.48
CA MET A 357 1.75 -22.46 4.96
C MET A 357 0.82 -22.11 6.12
N PRO A 358 0.26 -20.87 6.14
CA PRO A 358 -0.80 -20.52 7.08
C PRO A 358 -2.11 -21.27 6.76
N ASP A 359 -3.15 -21.03 7.54
CA ASP A 359 -4.51 -21.34 7.11
C ASP A 359 -4.81 -20.69 5.76
N LYS A 360 -5.76 -21.26 5.00
CA LYS A 360 -6.11 -20.73 3.67
C LYS A 360 -6.41 -19.24 3.75
N VAL A 361 -5.63 -18.45 3.02
CA VAL A 361 -5.68 -16.99 3.10
C VAL A 361 -7.01 -16.47 2.52
N ALA A 362 -7.76 -15.74 3.33
CA ALA A 362 -9.00 -15.12 2.89
C ALA A 362 -8.73 -13.88 2.01
N PHE A 363 -9.69 -13.58 1.11
CA PHE A 363 -9.60 -12.34 0.33
C PHE A 363 -9.68 -11.13 1.26
N PRO A 364 -8.76 -10.17 1.18
CA PRO A 364 -8.74 -9.00 2.07
C PRO A 364 -9.95 -8.09 1.89
N ASN A 365 -10.28 -7.35 2.94
CA ASN A 365 -11.30 -6.30 2.84
C ASN A 365 -10.82 -5.18 1.90
N THR A 366 -11.68 -4.71 1.00
CA THR A 366 -11.34 -3.68 0.00
C THR A 366 -11.48 -2.25 0.52
N GLY A 367 -12.02 -2.05 1.72
CA GLY A 367 -12.26 -0.73 2.30
C GLY A 367 -10.97 0.06 2.56
N ASN A 368 -11.09 1.39 2.61
CA ASN A 368 -9.95 2.26 2.89
C ASN A 368 -9.38 2.00 4.30
N PRO A 369 -8.05 1.89 4.47
CA PRO A 369 -7.41 1.52 5.74
C PRO A 369 -7.18 2.67 6.71
N ASN A 370 -7.56 3.91 6.35
CA ASN A 370 -7.26 5.09 7.16
C ASN A 370 -8.11 5.16 8.43
N ASN A 371 -7.46 5.10 9.57
CA ASN A 371 -8.04 5.21 10.91
C ASN A 371 -7.44 6.37 11.73
N TYR A 372 -6.90 7.39 11.04
CA TYR A 372 -6.33 8.55 11.69
C TYR A 372 -7.36 9.66 11.91
N LEU A 373 -7.20 10.40 13.01
CA LEU A 373 -7.89 11.66 13.25
C LEU A 373 -7.12 12.81 12.59
N SER A 374 -7.84 13.75 12.01
CA SER A 374 -7.28 15.02 11.51
C SER A 374 -7.30 16.12 12.57
N SER A 375 -8.19 16.03 13.55
CA SER A 375 -8.21 16.94 14.71
C SER A 375 -8.88 16.30 15.91
N LEU A 376 -8.54 16.81 17.11
CA LEU A 376 -9.11 16.39 18.38
C LEU A 376 -9.25 17.60 19.30
N THR A 377 -10.42 17.77 19.90
CA THR A 377 -10.71 18.85 20.86
C THR A 377 -11.40 18.32 22.11
N VAL A 378 -11.18 18.99 23.23
CA VAL A 378 -11.91 18.79 24.50
C VAL A 378 -12.42 20.14 24.97
N ASN A 379 -13.73 20.29 25.17
CA ASN A 379 -14.37 21.57 25.48
C ASN A 379 -13.94 22.71 24.55
N LYS A 380 -13.82 22.42 23.22
CA LYS A 380 -13.28 23.33 22.20
C LYS A 380 -11.80 23.68 22.36
N THR A 381 -11.11 23.21 23.41
CA THR A 381 -9.67 23.31 23.53
C THR A 381 -9.03 22.28 22.59
N ARG A 382 -8.19 22.78 21.70
CA ARG A 382 -7.56 21.96 20.66
C ARG A 382 -6.39 21.17 21.24
N LEU A 383 -6.41 19.84 21.12
CA LEU A 383 -5.28 18.97 21.42
C LEU A 383 -4.35 18.84 20.20
N PHE A 384 -4.93 18.71 19.00
CA PHE A 384 -4.22 18.86 17.73
C PHE A 384 -5.19 19.24 16.60
N SER A 385 -4.65 19.79 15.50
CA SER A 385 -5.39 20.25 14.31
C SER A 385 -4.86 19.72 12.99
N SER A 386 -3.82 18.87 13.04
CA SER A 386 -3.27 18.15 11.91
C SER A 386 -3.02 16.72 12.33
N PRO A 387 -3.11 15.73 11.42
CA PRO A 387 -2.88 14.34 11.75
C PRO A 387 -1.52 14.12 12.41
N THR A 388 -1.48 13.25 13.41
CA THR A 388 -0.27 12.91 14.16
C THR A 388 -0.18 11.41 14.41
N ASN A 389 1.02 10.91 14.64
CA ASN A 389 1.26 9.55 15.10
C ASN A 389 0.97 9.37 16.59
N ASP A 390 0.86 10.47 17.35
CA ASP A 390 0.55 10.42 18.77
C ASP A 390 -0.87 9.90 19.00
N THR A 391 -1.00 9.10 20.03
CA THR A 391 -2.28 8.51 20.44
C THR A 391 -2.63 8.79 21.89
N ASN A 392 -1.75 9.47 22.63
CA ASN A 392 -1.96 9.80 24.04
C ASN A 392 -1.83 11.31 24.24
N PHE A 393 -2.88 11.90 24.77
CA PHE A 393 -2.97 13.34 24.99
C PHE A 393 -3.35 13.61 26.44
N SER A 394 -2.99 14.79 26.95
CA SER A 394 -3.34 15.22 28.31
C SER A 394 -3.90 16.62 28.29
N ILE A 395 -4.88 16.86 29.13
CA ILE A 395 -5.48 18.18 29.34
C ILE A 395 -5.82 18.36 30.82
N GLU A 396 -5.63 19.59 31.34
CA GLU A 396 -6.11 19.99 32.65
C GLU A 396 -7.37 20.82 32.51
N VAL A 397 -8.32 20.61 33.41
CA VAL A 397 -9.55 21.39 33.52
C VAL A 397 -9.71 21.92 34.96
N GLU A 398 -10.49 22.97 35.12
CA GLU A 398 -10.73 23.58 36.44
C GLU A 398 -11.46 22.61 37.39
N SER A 399 -11.36 22.89 38.68
CA SER A 399 -11.89 22.04 39.76
C SER A 399 -13.42 21.88 39.76
N ASP A 400 -14.14 22.86 39.24
CA ASP A 400 -15.60 22.90 39.12
C ASP A 400 -16.15 22.22 37.88
N VAL A 401 -15.27 21.81 36.93
CA VAL A 401 -15.69 21.13 35.72
C VAL A 401 -16.09 19.69 36.03
N SER A 402 -17.37 19.37 35.89
CA SER A 402 -17.94 18.03 36.16
C SER A 402 -17.99 17.11 34.94
N SER A 403 -17.87 17.67 33.74
CA SER A 403 -17.86 16.90 32.48
C SER A 403 -17.09 17.64 31.40
N VAL A 404 -16.62 16.90 30.40
CA VAL A 404 -15.98 17.44 29.18
C VAL A 404 -16.66 16.90 27.95
N THR A 405 -16.72 17.71 26.89
CA THR A 405 -17.18 17.30 25.57
C THR A 405 -15.99 17.04 24.68
N VAL A 406 -15.91 15.84 24.11
CA VAL A 406 -14.84 15.42 23.19
C VAL A 406 -15.39 15.41 21.77
N ASP A 407 -14.73 16.16 20.88
CA ASP A 407 -15.03 16.21 19.46
C ASP A 407 -13.76 15.91 18.66
N ALA A 408 -13.93 15.20 17.52
CA ALA A 408 -12.82 14.88 16.64
C ALA A 408 -13.29 14.81 15.19
N THR A 409 -12.36 15.10 14.27
CA THR A 409 -12.55 14.86 12.84
C THR A 409 -11.57 13.80 12.36
N LYS A 410 -11.91 13.10 11.29
CA LYS A 410 -11.14 11.99 10.70
C LYS A 410 -10.49 12.43 9.41
N VAL A 411 -9.35 11.82 9.08
CA VAL A 411 -8.68 12.03 7.80
C VAL A 411 -9.52 11.45 6.65
N TYR A 412 -10.06 10.25 6.84
CA TYR A 412 -10.92 9.59 5.85
C TYR A 412 -12.39 9.62 6.30
N ASN A 413 -13.26 10.24 5.50
CA ASN A 413 -14.68 10.40 5.84
C ASN A 413 -15.46 9.08 6.05
N GLY A 414 -15.02 7.99 5.40
CA GLY A 414 -15.64 6.67 5.54
C GLY A 414 -15.27 5.91 6.82
N ALA A 415 -14.30 6.38 7.61
CA ALA A 415 -14.02 5.81 8.94
C ALA A 415 -15.13 6.18 9.95
N THR A 416 -15.22 5.47 11.07
CA THR A 416 -16.14 5.76 12.17
C THR A 416 -15.36 6.06 13.45
N ILE A 417 -15.91 6.87 14.33
CA ILE A 417 -15.30 7.18 15.65
C ILE A 417 -16.31 6.81 16.73
N SER A 418 -15.84 6.07 17.73
CA SER A 418 -16.59 5.83 18.97
C SER A 418 -15.91 6.51 20.16
N GLY A 419 -16.68 6.87 21.19
CA GLY A 419 -16.19 7.52 22.39
C GLY A 419 -16.26 9.06 22.35
N LEU A 420 -16.83 9.66 21.29
CA LEU A 420 -17.12 11.09 21.20
C LEU A 420 -18.28 11.50 22.11
N GLY A 421 -18.38 12.80 22.37
CA GLY A 421 -19.48 13.42 23.12
C GLY A 421 -19.10 13.79 24.56
N THR A 422 -20.10 13.91 25.42
CA THR A 422 -19.91 14.40 26.81
C THR A 422 -19.55 13.22 27.72
N VAL A 423 -18.44 13.38 28.44
CA VAL A 423 -17.92 12.43 29.42
C VAL A 423 -17.89 13.06 30.80
N ALA A 424 -18.52 12.42 31.79
CA ALA A 424 -18.50 12.88 33.19
C ALA A 424 -17.11 12.65 33.81
N LEU A 425 -16.65 13.63 34.59
CA LEU A 425 -15.40 13.56 35.35
C LEU A 425 -15.68 13.16 36.80
N ASN A 426 -15.76 11.86 37.07
CA ASN A 426 -16.10 11.34 38.40
C ASN A 426 -14.91 11.30 39.38
N SER A 427 -13.69 11.57 38.89
CA SER A 427 -12.44 11.54 39.65
C SER A 427 -11.53 12.70 39.26
N GLU A 428 -10.46 12.93 40.04
CA GLU A 428 -9.42 13.92 39.70
C GLU A 428 -8.75 13.62 38.37
N LYS A 429 -8.58 12.34 38.04
CA LYS A 429 -8.02 11.90 36.76
C LYS A 429 -9.01 10.96 36.05
N THR A 430 -9.31 11.28 34.81
CA THR A 430 -10.23 10.49 33.98
C THR A 430 -9.58 10.22 32.64
N ASN A 431 -9.52 8.94 32.24
CA ASN A 431 -9.01 8.53 30.91
C ASN A 431 -10.20 8.34 29.97
N ILE A 432 -10.20 9.06 28.87
CA ILE A 432 -11.21 8.96 27.82
C ILE A 432 -10.57 8.24 26.64
N ASN A 433 -11.21 7.17 26.16
CA ASN A 433 -10.72 6.37 25.05
C ASN A 433 -11.62 6.58 23.83
N LEU A 434 -10.99 6.94 22.70
CA LEU A 434 -11.62 6.96 21.40
C LEU A 434 -11.14 5.77 20.59
N THR A 435 -12.01 5.20 19.77
CA THR A 435 -11.62 4.20 18.78
C THR A 435 -12.06 4.69 17.41
N VAL A 436 -11.11 4.83 16.51
CA VAL A 436 -11.35 5.10 15.10
C VAL A 436 -11.29 3.77 14.34
N THR A 437 -12.37 3.43 13.63
CA THR A 437 -12.46 2.23 12.82
C THR A 437 -12.48 2.62 11.35
N ALA A 438 -11.47 2.18 10.61
CA ALA A 438 -11.34 2.36 9.17
C ALA A 438 -12.42 1.56 8.40
N ALA A 439 -12.62 1.87 7.12
CA ALA A 439 -13.59 1.16 6.27
C ALA A 439 -13.21 -0.32 6.02
N ASN A 440 -11.94 -0.67 6.11
CA ASN A 440 -11.46 -2.06 6.02
C ASN A 440 -11.60 -2.85 7.35
N GLY A 441 -12.00 -2.18 8.44
CA GLY A 441 -12.15 -2.76 9.78
C GLY A 441 -10.96 -2.54 10.72
N ASP A 442 -9.85 -2.01 10.25
CA ASP A 442 -8.69 -1.70 11.10
C ASP A 442 -9.03 -0.61 12.11
N THR A 443 -8.52 -0.76 13.34
CA THR A 443 -8.82 0.17 14.43
C THR A 443 -7.57 0.88 14.93
N ARG A 444 -7.72 2.16 15.34
CA ARG A 444 -6.73 2.95 16.05
C ARG A 444 -7.36 3.54 17.32
N LYS A 445 -6.68 3.39 18.44
CA LYS A 445 -7.15 3.90 19.73
C LYS A 445 -6.40 5.18 20.09
N TYR A 446 -7.14 6.15 20.60
CA TYR A 446 -6.62 7.39 21.17
C TYR A 446 -7.05 7.49 22.61
N THR A 447 -6.14 7.94 23.50
CA THR A 447 -6.40 8.12 24.91
C THR A 447 -6.21 9.59 25.30
N ILE A 448 -7.18 10.17 26.00
CA ILE A 448 -7.12 11.52 26.53
C ILE A 448 -7.10 11.42 28.04
N ASN A 449 -6.03 11.86 28.66
CA ASN A 449 -5.86 11.92 30.10
C ASN A 449 -6.34 13.30 30.59
N VAL A 450 -7.56 13.36 31.13
CA VAL A 450 -8.12 14.58 31.71
C VAL A 450 -7.77 14.63 33.19
N THR A 451 -7.09 15.69 33.61
CA THR A 451 -6.80 15.96 35.04
C THR A 451 -7.61 17.18 35.49
N ARG A 452 -8.40 17.02 36.53
CA ARG A 452 -9.11 18.12 37.14
C ARG A 452 -8.24 18.74 38.23
N LYS A 453 -8.05 20.05 38.18
CA LYS A 453 -7.30 20.78 39.21
C LYS A 453 -7.92 20.54 40.59
N LYS A 454 -7.13 20.63 41.65
CA LYS A 454 -7.67 20.62 43.00
C LYS A 454 -8.49 21.89 43.25
N ALA A 455 -9.62 21.77 43.93
CA ALA A 455 -10.35 22.93 44.38
C ALA A 455 -9.40 23.83 45.19
N PRO A 456 -9.46 25.16 45.02
CA PRO A 456 -8.75 26.05 45.91
C PRO A 456 -9.19 25.73 47.34
N GLU A 457 -8.23 25.59 48.25
CA GLU A 457 -8.55 25.46 49.66
C GLU A 457 -9.42 26.69 50.07
N PRO A 458 -10.48 26.49 50.87
CA PRO A 458 -11.28 27.62 51.32
C PRO A 458 -10.33 28.63 51.96
N THR A 459 -10.39 29.87 51.48
CA THR A 459 -9.61 30.98 52.02
C THR A 459 -9.87 31.05 53.53
N PRO A 460 -8.85 30.94 54.37
CA PRO A 460 -9.04 31.22 55.79
C PRO A 460 -9.63 32.62 55.91
N ASP A 461 -10.54 32.83 56.90
CA ASP A 461 -11.12 34.12 57.24
C ASP A 461 -10.05 35.24 57.23
N PRO A 462 -10.35 36.43 56.76
CA PRO A 462 -9.38 37.51 56.61
C PRO A 462 -8.67 37.75 57.92
N LYS A 463 -7.42 37.31 58.01
CA LYS A 463 -6.52 37.69 59.10
C LYS A 463 -6.36 39.22 59.07
N PRO A 464 -6.41 39.89 60.20
CA PRO A 464 -6.35 41.35 60.27
C PRO A 464 -5.11 41.86 59.53
N THR A 465 -5.31 42.96 58.80
CA THR A 465 -4.31 43.68 57.99
C THR A 465 -2.94 43.70 58.67
N PRO A 466 -1.86 43.26 58.08
CA PRO A 466 -0.53 43.38 58.64
C PRO A 466 -0.11 44.84 58.64
N ASP A 467 0.50 45.21 59.75
CA ASP A 467 1.19 46.45 59.97
C ASP A 467 2.16 46.81 58.80
N PRO A 468 2.27 48.09 58.39
CA PRO A 468 3.18 48.51 57.32
C PRO A 468 4.64 48.44 57.78
N GLY A 469 5.24 47.23 57.61
CA GLY A 469 6.63 46.95 58.02
C GLY A 469 7.21 45.62 57.64
N ASP A 470 6.44 44.73 56.94
CA ASP A 470 6.96 43.41 56.54
C ASP A 470 7.65 43.50 55.18
N ASN A 471 8.98 43.62 55.25
CA ASN A 471 9.92 43.57 54.13
C ASN A 471 10.07 42.10 53.64
N THR A 472 9.02 41.48 53.17
CA THR A 472 9.14 40.16 52.51
C THR A 472 10.02 40.29 51.26
N LYS A 473 11.18 39.63 51.28
CA LYS A 473 12.12 39.60 50.14
C LYS A 473 11.51 38.84 48.98
N VAL A 474 11.13 39.54 47.91
CA VAL A 474 10.65 38.94 46.67
C VAL A 474 11.84 38.56 45.81
N THR A 475 11.92 37.30 45.34
CA THR A 475 12.93 36.82 44.45
C THR A 475 12.51 36.85 42.98
N THR A 476 13.44 36.94 42.06
CA THR A 476 13.14 36.85 40.60
C THR A 476 12.50 35.53 40.22
N LYS A 477 12.84 34.45 40.95
CA LYS A 477 12.25 33.12 40.80
C LYS A 477 10.75 33.13 41.12
N GLU A 478 10.32 33.76 42.20
CA GLU A 478 8.91 33.90 42.54
C GLU A 478 8.11 34.68 41.48
N VAL A 479 8.74 35.66 40.84
CA VAL A 479 8.15 36.40 39.73
C VAL A 479 7.90 35.51 38.55
N LEU A 480 8.88 34.67 38.18
CA LEU A 480 8.78 33.72 37.06
C LEU A 480 7.75 32.62 37.33
N ASP A 481 7.76 32.06 38.54
CA ASP A 481 6.79 31.04 38.97
C ASP A 481 5.38 31.55 38.92
N LYS A 482 5.12 32.75 39.46
CA LYS A 482 3.80 33.41 39.40
C LYS A 482 3.36 33.77 37.99
N ALA A 483 4.31 34.15 37.13
CA ALA A 483 4.02 34.41 35.73
C ALA A 483 3.85 33.10 34.90
N GLY A 484 4.13 31.92 35.47
CA GLY A 484 4.07 30.62 34.76
C GLY A 484 5.07 30.55 33.60
N ILE A 485 6.24 31.19 33.75
CA ILE A 485 7.32 31.16 32.76
C ILE A 485 8.34 30.11 33.20
N LYS A 486 8.60 29.13 32.35
CA LYS A 486 9.61 28.08 32.59
C LYS A 486 11.00 28.68 32.53
N TYR A 487 11.87 28.30 33.44
CA TYR A 487 13.24 28.75 33.47
C TYR A 487 14.19 27.64 33.95
N LYS A 488 15.44 27.74 33.54
CA LYS A 488 16.55 26.92 34.00
C LYS A 488 17.81 27.81 33.97
N ASP A 489 18.49 27.92 35.08
CA ASP A 489 19.65 28.82 35.26
C ASP A 489 19.30 30.28 34.95
N ASN A 490 19.80 30.84 33.87
CA ASN A 490 19.51 32.17 33.37
C ASN A 490 18.72 32.16 32.04
N TYR A 491 18.17 31.02 31.63
CA TYR A 491 17.36 30.89 30.41
C TYR A 491 15.86 30.80 30.72
N LEU A 492 15.06 31.43 29.87
CA LEU A 492 13.60 31.38 29.91
C LEU A 492 13.08 30.59 28.70
N TYR A 493 12.08 29.74 28.92
CA TYR A 493 11.54 28.82 27.92
C TYR A 493 10.00 28.89 27.81
N GLY A 494 9.46 28.27 26.78
CA GLY A 494 8.02 28.10 26.59
C GLY A 494 7.34 29.24 25.85
N PHE A 495 8.09 29.98 25.06
CA PHE A 495 7.58 31.06 24.23
C PHE A 495 7.05 30.54 22.89
N THR A 496 5.97 31.20 22.41
CA THR A 496 5.38 30.88 21.10
C THR A 496 5.95 31.84 20.06
N LEU A 497 6.36 31.29 18.90
CA LEU A 497 6.76 32.08 17.74
C LEU A 497 5.69 33.10 17.32
N GLY A 498 6.12 34.24 16.78
CA GLY A 498 5.23 35.26 16.25
C GLY A 498 4.56 36.15 17.31
N LYS A 499 4.88 36.00 18.60
CA LYS A 499 4.38 36.87 19.68
C LYS A 499 5.30 38.08 19.88
N ASP A 500 4.71 39.20 20.27
CA ASP A 500 5.47 40.41 20.61
C ASP A 500 6.10 40.24 22.01
N ILE A 501 7.32 40.76 22.20
CA ILE A 501 8.02 40.72 23.48
C ILE A 501 7.22 41.41 24.60
N ASN A 502 6.39 42.42 24.27
CA ASN A 502 5.56 43.12 25.22
C ASN A 502 4.46 42.24 25.84
N ASP A 503 4.04 41.16 25.16
CA ASP A 503 3.11 40.18 25.75
C ASP A 503 3.76 39.49 26.94
N THR A 504 5.03 39.14 26.83
CA THR A 504 5.82 38.55 27.93
C THR A 504 6.06 39.54 29.06
N ILE A 505 6.42 40.79 28.74
CA ILE A 505 6.62 41.84 29.72
C ILE A 505 5.33 42.12 30.48
N SER A 506 4.19 42.17 29.80
CA SER A 506 2.87 42.37 30.41
C SER A 506 2.52 41.22 31.35
N LYS A 507 2.81 39.99 30.95
CA LYS A 507 2.60 38.78 31.76
C LYS A 507 3.45 38.79 33.04
N LEU A 508 4.71 39.21 32.97
CA LEU A 508 5.56 39.38 34.13
C LEU A 508 5.04 40.50 35.08
N LYS A 509 4.59 41.64 34.54
CA LYS A 509 4.04 42.75 35.31
C LYS A 509 2.70 42.42 36.01
N SER A 510 1.92 41.49 35.43
CA SER A 510 0.63 41.07 36.00
C SER A 510 0.74 40.24 37.28
N THR A 511 1.96 39.96 37.77
CA THR A 511 2.19 39.20 39.00
C THR A 511 1.86 39.94 40.29
N ASN A 512 1.52 41.24 40.20
CA ASN A 512 1.23 42.14 41.34
C ASN A 512 2.33 42.19 42.41
N LEU A 513 3.58 41.98 41.99
CA LEU A 513 4.77 42.12 42.83
C LEU A 513 5.44 43.48 42.53
N GLU A 514 6.10 44.09 43.53
CA GLU A 514 6.94 45.28 43.30
C GLU A 514 8.20 44.90 42.51
N ILE A 515 8.12 45.07 41.19
CA ILE A 515 9.19 44.68 40.28
C ILE A 515 9.41 45.72 39.17
N THR A 516 10.64 45.81 38.70
CA THR A 516 10.98 46.54 37.47
C THR A 516 11.42 45.56 36.41
N ILE A 517 10.80 45.62 35.21
CA ILE A 517 11.14 44.79 34.07
C ILE A 517 11.74 45.66 32.99
N THR A 518 12.90 45.27 32.50
CA THR A 518 13.54 45.88 31.31
C THR A 518 13.85 44.81 30.29
N SER A 519 13.76 45.12 29.01
CA SER A 519 14.03 44.21 27.90
C SER A 519 15.09 44.77 26.97
N SER A 520 15.86 43.91 26.30
CA SER A 520 16.86 44.27 25.31
C SER A 520 16.27 44.98 24.07
N LYS A 521 14.97 44.77 23.81
CA LYS A 521 14.22 45.50 22.75
C LYS A 521 12.91 46.05 23.28
N LYS A 522 12.44 47.15 22.67
CA LYS A 522 11.22 47.88 23.09
C LYS A 522 9.94 47.31 22.51
N SER A 523 10.01 46.64 21.37
CA SER A 523 8.89 46.02 20.67
C SER A 523 9.41 45.05 19.58
N GLY A 524 8.53 44.24 19.03
CA GLY A 524 8.81 43.28 17.97
C GLY A 524 8.74 41.85 18.45
N LEU A 525 8.97 40.91 17.53
CA LEU A 525 8.88 39.50 17.84
C LEU A 525 9.83 39.10 18.96
N ILE A 526 9.33 38.33 19.93
CA ILE A 526 10.20 37.69 20.92
C ILE A 526 11.09 36.64 20.22
N ALA A 527 12.35 36.61 20.55
CA ALA A 527 13.34 35.79 19.86
C ALA A 527 14.36 35.19 20.84
N SER A 528 15.02 34.11 20.43
CA SER A 528 16.17 33.57 21.16
C SER A 528 17.27 34.62 21.29
N GLY A 529 17.86 34.70 22.47
CA GLY A 529 18.89 35.71 22.76
C GLY A 529 18.35 37.05 23.27
N ASP A 530 17.01 37.29 23.24
CA ASP A 530 16.42 38.47 23.88
C ASP A 530 16.71 38.40 25.38
N LYS A 531 17.04 39.56 25.97
CA LYS A 531 17.37 39.67 27.38
C LYS A 531 16.22 40.36 28.13
N ILE A 532 15.77 39.74 29.21
CA ILE A 532 14.77 40.26 30.13
C ILE A 532 15.42 40.37 31.50
N LYS A 533 15.57 41.60 31.99
CA LYS A 533 16.05 41.89 33.33
C LYS A 533 14.89 42.11 34.29
N ILE A 534 14.86 41.35 35.36
CA ILE A 534 13.89 41.44 36.45
C ILE A 534 14.59 41.99 37.69
N LYS A 535 14.10 43.09 38.22
CA LYS A 535 14.58 43.67 39.47
C LYS A 535 13.46 43.65 40.49
N THR A 536 13.73 43.09 41.64
CA THR A 536 12.82 42.99 42.78
C THR A 536 13.38 43.83 43.94
N ASN A 537 12.72 43.82 45.10
CA ASN A 537 13.23 44.46 46.32
C ASN A 537 14.42 43.71 46.95
N SER A 538 14.73 42.49 46.53
CA SER A 538 15.79 41.67 47.10
C SER A 538 16.93 41.35 46.14
N GLU A 539 16.69 41.33 44.83
CA GLU A 539 17.69 40.97 43.83
C GLU A 539 17.41 41.55 42.44
N GLU A 540 18.43 41.56 41.60
CA GLU A 540 18.31 41.91 40.18
C GLU A 540 19.00 40.83 39.36
N LYS A 541 18.26 40.27 38.37
CA LYS A 541 18.79 39.18 37.50
C LYS A 541 18.38 39.38 36.06
N GLU A 542 19.31 39.12 35.15
CA GLU A 542 19.09 39.11 33.70
C GLU A 542 18.91 37.67 33.21
N TYR A 543 17.84 37.46 32.42
CA TYR A 543 17.51 36.19 31.80
C TYR A 543 17.56 36.33 30.29
N ILE A 544 17.85 35.21 29.59
CA ILE A 544 17.93 35.12 28.15
C ILE A 544 16.78 34.24 27.66
N VAL A 545 16.00 34.71 26.69
CA VAL A 545 14.92 33.96 26.04
C VAL A 545 15.49 32.86 25.18
N ILE A 546 14.89 31.67 25.24
CA ILE A 546 15.19 30.53 24.38
C ILE A 546 13.89 30.09 23.69
N ILE A 547 13.93 30.03 22.37
CA ILE A 547 12.92 29.42 21.49
C ILE A 547 13.63 28.33 20.70
N TYR A 548 13.33 27.07 20.98
CA TYR A 548 13.95 25.96 20.28
C TYR A 548 13.70 26.03 18.78
N GLY A 549 14.77 26.00 18.00
CA GLY A 549 14.76 26.15 16.57
C GLY A 549 15.06 27.55 16.02
N ASP A 550 14.84 28.62 16.81
CA ASP A 550 15.23 29.98 16.45
C ASP A 550 16.72 30.21 16.86
N VAL A 551 17.62 29.64 16.07
CA VAL A 551 19.06 29.61 16.37
C VAL A 551 19.75 30.92 16.02
N ASN A 552 19.16 31.67 15.08
CA ASN A 552 19.72 32.97 14.66
C ASN A 552 19.20 34.15 15.50
N GLY A 553 18.15 33.95 16.32
CA GLY A 553 17.56 34.94 17.21
C GLY A 553 16.76 36.02 16.47
N ASP A 554 16.09 35.69 15.37
CA ASP A 554 15.26 36.64 14.63
C ASP A 554 13.74 36.50 14.94
N GLY A 555 13.36 35.54 15.78
CA GLY A 555 12.01 35.26 16.20
C GLY A 555 11.20 34.45 15.16
N LYS A 556 11.90 33.81 14.24
CA LYS A 556 11.34 32.92 13.23
C LYS A 556 12.15 31.62 13.16
N ILE A 557 11.60 30.59 12.55
CA ILE A 557 12.33 29.36 12.23
C ILE A 557 12.34 29.22 10.71
N LEU A 558 13.49 29.50 10.10
CA LEU A 558 13.68 29.56 8.65
C LEU A 558 14.95 28.80 8.23
N ALA A 559 15.20 28.76 6.92
CA ALA A 559 16.40 28.11 6.34
C ALA A 559 17.73 28.59 6.96
N THR A 560 17.80 29.82 7.46
CA THR A 560 18.95 30.39 8.15
C THR A 560 19.33 29.65 9.43
N ASP A 561 18.34 29.14 10.16
CA ASP A 561 18.54 28.40 11.40
C ASP A 561 19.10 27.01 11.11
N TYR A 562 18.59 26.34 10.07
CA TYR A 562 19.13 25.07 9.59
C TYR A 562 20.60 25.19 9.22
N VAL A 563 20.96 26.26 8.51
CA VAL A 563 22.33 26.50 8.08
C VAL A 563 23.26 26.65 9.30
N LYS A 564 22.80 27.29 10.38
CA LYS A 564 23.58 27.43 11.62
C LYS A 564 23.82 26.08 12.30
N ILE A 565 22.77 25.25 12.46
CA ILE A 565 22.91 23.89 13.04
C ILE A 565 23.84 23.03 12.17
N LYS A 566 23.61 23.01 10.84
CA LYS A 566 24.44 22.28 9.89
C LYS A 566 25.90 22.67 9.98
N ASN A 567 26.20 23.98 10.01
CA ASN A 567 27.58 24.48 10.10
C ASN A 567 28.25 24.09 11.43
N HIS A 568 27.50 24.03 12.52
CA HIS A 568 27.99 23.56 13.81
C HIS A 568 28.36 22.08 13.79
N ILE A 569 27.44 21.23 13.24
CA ILE A 569 27.67 19.78 13.12
C ILE A 569 28.86 19.46 12.21
N MET A 570 29.01 20.22 11.12
CA MET A 570 30.09 20.04 10.14
C MET A 570 31.42 20.71 10.55
N ASP A 571 31.51 21.28 11.75
CA ASP A 571 32.67 21.99 12.29
C ASP A 571 33.11 23.21 11.46
N VAL A 572 32.20 23.78 10.66
CA VAL A 572 32.44 24.96 9.82
C VAL A 572 32.37 26.24 10.66
N LYS A 573 31.35 26.34 11.53
CA LYS A 573 31.15 27.46 12.45
C LYS A 573 30.42 26.98 13.70
N LYS A 574 31.08 27.09 14.85
CA LYS A 574 30.50 26.69 16.13
C LYS A 574 29.44 27.67 16.60
N LEU A 575 28.37 27.13 17.16
CA LEU A 575 27.35 27.87 17.90
C LEU A 575 27.89 28.25 19.27
N THR A 576 27.39 29.35 19.83
CA THR A 576 27.82 29.85 21.14
C THR A 576 26.63 30.35 21.96
N SER A 577 26.79 30.39 23.29
CA SER A 577 25.78 30.97 24.20
C SER A 577 24.36 30.40 23.95
N TYR A 578 23.35 31.27 23.84
CA TYR A 578 21.94 30.90 23.61
C TYR A 578 21.71 30.09 22.32
N GLU A 579 22.58 30.25 21.31
CA GLU A 579 22.46 29.51 20.05
C GLU A 579 22.60 27.99 20.27
N LEU A 580 23.45 27.56 21.21
CA LEU A 580 23.64 26.14 21.58
C LEU A 580 22.32 25.59 22.19
N GLU A 581 21.74 26.35 23.12
CA GLU A 581 20.52 25.94 23.79
C GLU A 581 19.32 25.93 22.81
N ALA A 582 19.24 26.93 21.91
CA ALA A 582 18.18 27.01 20.92
C ALA A 582 18.30 25.92 19.82
N ALA A 583 19.50 25.40 19.58
CA ALA A 583 19.78 24.39 18.55
C ALA A 583 19.51 22.95 19.01
N ASP A 584 19.42 22.69 20.32
CA ASP A 584 19.03 21.38 20.88
C ASP A 584 17.50 21.20 20.78
N VAL A 585 17.02 20.97 19.57
CA VAL A 585 15.58 20.97 19.26
C VAL A 585 14.86 19.76 19.86
N ASN A 586 15.53 18.62 19.93
CA ASN A 586 15.01 17.37 20.53
C ASN A 586 15.21 17.33 22.06
N ARG A 587 15.99 18.25 22.63
CA ARG A 587 16.29 18.41 24.08
C ARG A 587 17.02 17.22 24.70
N ASP A 588 17.92 16.61 23.95
CA ASP A 588 18.73 15.48 24.43
C ASP A 588 20.08 15.91 25.02
N GLY A 589 20.36 17.21 25.02
CA GLY A 589 21.60 17.81 25.54
C GLY A 589 22.79 17.75 24.56
N LYS A 590 22.54 17.41 23.29
CA LYS A 590 23.56 17.34 22.24
C LYS A 590 23.06 18.03 21.00
N ILE A 591 23.93 18.53 20.13
CA ILE A 591 23.54 19.09 18.83
C ILE A 591 24.08 18.16 17.74
N LEU A 592 23.18 17.35 17.18
CA LEU A 592 23.46 16.30 16.22
C LEU A 592 22.59 16.42 14.96
N ALA A 593 22.76 15.50 14.02
CA ALA A 593 21.90 15.42 12.83
C ALA A 593 20.41 15.22 13.15
N THR A 594 20.10 14.67 14.32
CA THR A 594 18.74 14.52 14.83
C THR A 594 18.04 15.87 15.06
N ASP A 595 18.75 16.87 15.57
CA ASP A 595 18.19 18.24 15.76
C ASP A 595 17.92 18.94 14.45
N TYR A 596 18.84 18.77 13.49
CA TYR A 596 18.65 19.26 12.13
C TYR A 596 17.39 18.66 11.48
N VAL A 597 17.17 17.35 11.66
CA VAL A 597 15.98 16.65 11.15
C VAL A 597 14.72 17.08 11.90
N CYS A 598 14.76 17.18 13.23
CA CYS A 598 13.63 17.67 14.02
C CYS A 598 13.22 19.08 13.59
N LEU A 599 14.17 19.96 13.30
CA LEU A 599 13.89 21.31 12.84
C LEU A 599 13.21 21.32 11.46
N LEU A 600 13.66 20.49 10.51
CA LEU A 600 13.06 20.33 9.18
C LEU A 600 11.55 19.99 9.27
N TYR A 601 11.19 19.07 10.15
CA TYR A 601 9.79 18.68 10.33
C TYR A 601 8.94 19.75 11.04
N THR A 602 9.54 20.68 11.79
CA THR A 602 8.82 21.77 12.44
C THR A 602 8.56 22.96 11.52
N SER A 603 9.38 23.14 10.45
CA SER A 603 9.23 24.26 9.50
C SER A 603 8.29 23.94 8.34
N ASP A 604 8.26 22.69 7.82
CA ASP A 604 7.30 22.30 6.79
C ASP A 604 5.84 22.44 7.25
N ALA A 605 5.61 22.48 8.56
CA ALA A 605 4.29 22.79 9.14
C ALA A 605 3.94 24.29 9.20
N ALA A 606 4.90 25.17 8.94
CA ALA A 606 4.71 26.63 9.04
C ALA A 606 4.52 27.32 7.66
N ASP A 607 4.88 26.66 6.56
CA ASP A 607 4.78 27.21 5.19
C ASP A 607 3.47 26.86 4.46
N GLU A 608 2.54 26.12 5.08
CA GLU A 608 1.20 25.84 4.54
C GLU A 608 0.09 26.69 5.21
N HIS A 609 0.32 27.99 5.34
CA HIS A 609 -0.77 28.94 5.67
C HIS A 609 -0.67 30.21 4.84
#